data_9f98d9672be9f2eb8229c40530c2a1eb
#
_entry.id   9f98d9672be9f2eb8229c40530c2a1eb
#
_cell.length_a   1.000
_cell.length_b   1.000
_cell.length_c   1.000
_cell.angle_alpha   90.00
_cell.angle_beta   90.00
_cell.angle_gamma   90.00
#
_symmetry.space_group_name_H-M   'P 1'
#
loop_
_entity.id
_entity.type
_entity.pdbx_description
1 polymer ?
#
loop_
_entity_poly.entity_id
_entity_poly.type
_entity_poly.pdbx_seq_one_letter_code
_entity_poly.pdbx_strand_id
1 'polypeptide(L)'
;MSIDSLTNLLNCAKTRNNYVVGFVVQGWEDASSFVRAADETETDIILQSGPGLRKNMPLELIYAMFEKLSGETNIKIVPHLDHGENYDICKKALDIGFTSIMYDGSKLSFKENLNQSLKIYELTQKYNACLEVELGFLAIMI
;
A
#
# COMPACT_ATOMS: atom_id res chain seq x y z
N MET A 1 1.26 -16.93 -7.80
CA MET A 1 0.94 -15.85 -6.84
C MET A 1 1.19 -14.53 -7.53
N SER A 2 0.21 -13.65 -7.55
CA SER A 2 0.23 -12.36 -8.28
C SER A 2 0.55 -11.15 -7.39
N ILE A 3 0.98 -11.36 -6.13
CA ILE A 3 1.57 -10.29 -5.33
C ILE A 3 2.88 -9.85 -5.97
N ASP A 4 3.00 -8.54 -6.24
CA ASP A 4 4.19 -7.94 -6.85
C ASP A 4 4.66 -6.72 -6.05
N SER A 5 5.81 -6.18 -6.40
CA SER A 5 6.33 -4.95 -5.82
C SER A 5 5.81 -3.72 -6.57
N LEU A 6 5.63 -2.60 -5.85
CA LEU A 6 5.25 -1.33 -6.46
C LEU A 6 6.30 -0.87 -7.50
N THR A 7 7.58 -1.11 -7.24
CA THR A 7 8.66 -0.79 -8.19
C THR A 7 8.45 -1.48 -9.54
N ASN A 8 8.11 -2.77 -9.53
CA ASN A 8 7.88 -3.53 -10.76
C ASN A 8 6.64 -2.99 -11.50
N LEU A 9 5.54 -2.75 -10.78
CA LEU A 9 4.32 -2.19 -11.38
C LEU A 9 4.59 -0.83 -12.06
N LEU A 10 5.24 0.08 -11.36
CA LEU A 10 5.54 1.42 -11.87
C LEU A 10 6.50 1.38 -13.07
N ASN A 11 7.51 0.50 -13.05
CA ASN A 11 8.42 0.31 -14.19
C ASN A 11 7.68 -0.23 -15.43
N CYS A 12 6.78 -1.20 -15.24
CA CYS A 12 5.94 -1.70 -16.33
C CYS A 12 5.02 -0.61 -16.88
N ALA A 13 4.34 0.14 -16.02
CA ALA A 13 3.48 1.24 -16.40
C ALA A 13 4.25 2.33 -17.18
N LYS A 14 5.41 2.72 -16.69
CA LYS A 14 6.29 3.69 -17.36
C LYS A 14 6.71 3.22 -18.76
N THR A 15 7.08 1.94 -18.90
CA THR A 15 7.48 1.37 -20.19
C THR A 15 6.32 1.36 -21.20
N ARG A 16 5.09 1.15 -20.71
CA ARG A 16 3.87 1.11 -21.52
C ARG A 16 3.22 2.49 -21.68
N ASN A 17 3.79 3.55 -21.12
CA ASN A 17 3.23 4.91 -21.04
C ASN A 17 1.79 4.89 -20.49
N ASN A 18 1.58 4.17 -19.40
CA ASN A 18 0.27 3.94 -18.77
C ASN A 18 0.32 4.33 -17.28
N TYR A 19 -0.84 4.27 -16.61
CA TYR A 19 -1.01 4.58 -15.20
C TYR A 19 -1.26 3.30 -14.39
N VAL A 20 -0.96 3.36 -13.08
CA VAL A 20 -1.38 2.33 -12.11
C VAL A 20 -2.43 2.95 -11.19
N VAL A 21 -3.49 2.21 -10.92
CA VAL A 21 -4.58 2.67 -10.06
C VAL A 21 -4.46 2.03 -8.68
N GLY A 22 -4.56 2.85 -7.63
CA GLY A 22 -4.68 2.41 -6.24
C GLY A 22 -6.12 2.54 -5.75
N PHE A 23 -6.63 1.50 -5.10
CA PHE A 23 -7.97 1.46 -4.53
C PHE A 23 -7.91 1.35 -3.02
N VAL A 24 -8.53 2.30 -2.31
CA VAL A 24 -8.71 2.23 -0.86
C VAL A 24 -9.77 1.19 -0.54
N VAL A 25 -9.37 0.16 0.18
CA VAL A 25 -10.24 -0.96 0.56
C VAL A 25 -10.88 -0.70 1.92
N GLN A 26 -12.18 -0.94 2.04
CA GLN A 26 -12.92 -0.82 3.30
C GLN A 26 -13.38 -2.18 3.85
N GLY A 27 -13.33 -3.25 3.01
CA GLY A 27 -13.72 -4.59 3.38
C GLY A 27 -13.52 -5.60 2.26
N TRP A 28 -13.99 -6.84 2.50
CA TRP A 28 -13.92 -7.93 1.53
C TRP A 28 -14.66 -7.61 0.22
N GLU A 29 -15.83 -7.01 0.33
CA GLU A 29 -16.69 -6.70 -0.81
C GLU A 29 -16.02 -5.73 -1.77
N ASP A 30 -15.37 -4.70 -1.24
CA ASP A 30 -14.60 -3.74 -2.04
C ASP A 30 -13.40 -4.43 -2.70
N ALA A 31 -12.57 -5.11 -1.89
CA ALA A 31 -11.37 -5.77 -2.39
C ALA A 31 -11.69 -6.77 -3.50
N SER A 32 -12.70 -7.64 -3.29
CA SER A 32 -13.10 -8.64 -4.27
C SER A 32 -13.68 -8.01 -5.54
N SER A 33 -14.44 -6.92 -5.42
CA SER A 33 -15.01 -6.19 -6.55
C SER A 33 -13.94 -5.49 -7.38
N PHE A 34 -12.96 -4.84 -6.73
CA PHE A 34 -11.85 -4.19 -7.42
C PHE A 34 -10.96 -5.20 -8.15
N VAL A 35 -10.63 -6.32 -7.50
CA VAL A 35 -9.83 -7.39 -8.13
C VAL A 35 -10.54 -7.99 -9.33
N ARG A 36 -11.84 -8.28 -9.21
CA ARG A 36 -12.61 -8.83 -10.34
C ARG A 36 -12.69 -7.86 -11.51
N ALA A 37 -12.97 -6.57 -11.27
CA ALA A 37 -13.00 -5.55 -12.32
C ALA A 37 -11.62 -5.37 -12.98
N ALA A 38 -10.56 -5.42 -12.19
CA ALA A 38 -9.19 -5.33 -12.66
C ALA A 38 -8.79 -6.56 -13.51
N ASP A 39 -9.20 -7.78 -13.11
CA ASP A 39 -8.97 -9.00 -13.84
C ASP A 39 -9.72 -8.99 -15.19
N GLU A 40 -10.99 -8.57 -15.21
CA GLU A 40 -11.79 -8.40 -16.44
C GLU A 40 -11.17 -7.40 -17.43
N THR A 41 -10.43 -6.40 -16.94
CA THR A 41 -9.76 -5.37 -17.75
C THR A 41 -8.27 -5.63 -17.96
N GLU A 42 -7.74 -6.76 -17.48
CA GLU A 42 -6.33 -7.13 -17.52
C GLU A 42 -5.41 -6.02 -16.96
N THR A 43 -5.85 -5.35 -15.88
CA THR A 43 -5.18 -4.19 -15.31
C THR A 43 -4.55 -4.52 -13.96
N ASP A 44 -3.25 -4.32 -13.83
CA ASP A 44 -2.53 -4.44 -12.56
C ASP A 44 -2.95 -3.31 -11.60
N ILE A 45 -3.10 -3.62 -10.28
CA ILE A 45 -3.65 -2.67 -9.29
C ILE A 45 -2.87 -2.63 -7.98
N ILE A 46 -3.08 -1.54 -7.23
CA ILE A 46 -2.64 -1.39 -5.85
C ILE A 46 -3.87 -1.49 -4.94
N LEU A 47 -3.84 -2.37 -3.93
CA LEU A 47 -4.86 -2.42 -2.87
C LEU A 47 -4.33 -1.72 -1.62
N GLN A 48 -5.00 -0.64 -1.23
CA GLN A 48 -4.57 0.26 -0.15
C GLN A 48 -5.34 -0.05 1.14
N SER A 49 -4.60 -0.38 2.21
CA SER A 49 -5.14 -0.61 3.55
C SER A 49 -5.04 0.65 4.40
N GLY A 50 -6.06 1.51 4.31
CA GLY A 50 -6.15 2.75 5.06
C GLY A 50 -6.49 2.56 6.55
N PRO A 51 -6.39 3.64 7.36
CA PRO A 51 -6.71 3.61 8.80
C PRO A 51 -8.13 3.14 9.10
N GLY A 52 -9.09 3.44 8.20
CA GLY A 52 -10.49 3.02 8.35
C GLY A 52 -10.64 1.50 8.38
N LEU A 53 -10.03 0.79 7.45
CA LEU A 53 -10.04 -0.67 7.42
C LEU A 53 -9.31 -1.26 8.63
N ARG A 54 -8.13 -0.71 8.97
CA ARG A 54 -7.30 -1.21 10.08
C ARG A 54 -7.93 -1.05 11.47
N LYS A 55 -8.93 -0.19 11.64
CA LYS A 55 -9.71 -0.09 12.89
C LYS A 55 -10.55 -1.33 13.16
N ASN A 56 -10.99 -2.01 12.11
CA ASN A 56 -11.96 -3.11 12.20
C ASN A 56 -11.34 -4.47 11.85
N MET A 57 -10.17 -4.48 11.22
CA MET A 57 -9.53 -5.71 10.74
C MET A 57 -8.01 -5.66 11.04
N PRO A 58 -7.45 -6.67 11.73
CA PRO A 58 -6.00 -6.79 11.93
C PRO A 58 -5.25 -6.82 10.58
N LEU A 59 -4.06 -6.24 10.56
CA LEU A 59 -3.26 -6.09 9.34
C LEU A 59 -2.90 -7.44 8.70
N GLU A 60 -2.72 -8.47 9.52
CA GLU A 60 -2.48 -9.85 9.09
C GLU A 60 -3.67 -10.42 8.30
N LEU A 61 -4.89 -10.13 8.73
CA LEU A 61 -6.09 -10.57 8.02
C LEU A 61 -6.32 -9.77 6.73
N ILE A 62 -5.96 -8.48 6.73
CA ILE A 62 -5.99 -7.64 5.52
C ILE A 62 -5.04 -8.21 4.47
N TYR A 63 -3.81 -8.55 4.88
CA TYR A 63 -2.82 -9.13 3.97
C TYR A 63 -3.27 -10.50 3.45
N ALA A 64 -3.77 -11.37 4.33
CA ALA A 64 -4.28 -12.68 3.94
C ALA A 64 -5.46 -12.57 2.95
N MET A 65 -6.32 -11.56 3.09
CA MET A 65 -7.39 -11.24 2.14
C MET A 65 -6.80 -10.86 0.77
N PHE A 66 -5.81 -9.97 0.72
CA PHE A 66 -5.16 -9.57 -0.52
C PHE A 66 -4.41 -10.74 -1.17
N GLU A 67 -3.72 -11.55 -0.39
CA GLU A 67 -3.04 -12.76 -0.86
C GLU A 67 -4.02 -13.78 -1.44
N LYS A 68 -5.16 -14.01 -0.77
CA LYS A 68 -6.23 -14.89 -1.25
C LYS A 68 -6.75 -14.43 -2.61
N LEU A 69 -7.09 -13.15 -2.74
CA LEU A 69 -7.59 -12.58 -3.99
C LEU A 69 -6.53 -12.61 -5.10
N SER A 70 -5.26 -12.37 -4.77
CA SER A 70 -4.17 -12.47 -5.74
C SER A 70 -3.97 -13.88 -6.29
N GLY A 71 -4.32 -14.90 -5.52
CA GLY A 71 -4.26 -16.30 -5.95
C GLY A 71 -5.38 -16.71 -6.92
N GLU A 72 -6.40 -15.86 -7.09
CA GLU A 72 -7.58 -16.12 -7.93
C GLU A 72 -7.54 -15.39 -9.28
N THR A 73 -6.49 -14.61 -9.54
CA THR A 73 -6.34 -13.79 -10.75
C THR A 73 -4.94 -13.91 -11.34
N ASN A 74 -4.79 -13.49 -12.58
CA ASN A 74 -3.49 -13.40 -13.27
C ASN A 74 -2.89 -11.98 -13.27
N ILE A 75 -3.68 -10.96 -12.88
CA ILE A 75 -3.14 -9.60 -12.75
C ILE A 75 -2.19 -9.48 -11.56
N LYS A 76 -1.36 -8.46 -11.57
CA LYS A 76 -0.47 -8.11 -10.46
C LYS A 76 -1.20 -7.28 -9.43
N ILE A 77 -1.07 -7.65 -8.16
CA ILE A 77 -1.63 -6.92 -7.03
C ILE A 77 -0.49 -6.47 -6.12
N VAL A 78 -0.45 -5.18 -5.81
CA VAL A 78 0.48 -4.61 -4.82
C VAL A 78 -0.27 -4.33 -3.52
N PRO A 79 0.02 -5.04 -2.43
CA PRO A 79 -0.46 -4.67 -1.10
C PRO A 79 0.25 -3.39 -0.63
N HIS A 80 -0.51 -2.38 -0.27
CA HIS A 80 0.00 -1.09 0.17
C HIS A 80 -0.57 -0.69 1.54
N LEU A 81 0.32 -0.38 2.49
CA LEU A 81 -0.07 0.26 3.74
C LEU A 81 -0.29 1.75 3.48
N ASP A 82 -1.52 2.21 3.62
CA ASP A 82 -1.91 3.59 3.41
C ASP A 82 -1.99 4.34 4.76
N HIS A 83 -1.37 5.52 4.86
CA HIS A 83 -1.27 6.33 6.09
C HIS A 83 -0.78 5.56 7.33
N GLY A 84 0.41 4.99 7.27
CA GLY A 84 1.09 4.41 8.44
C GLY A 84 1.53 5.51 9.42
N GLU A 85 0.99 5.50 10.64
CA GLU A 85 1.13 6.61 11.60
C GLU A 85 2.47 6.63 12.34
N ASN A 86 3.21 5.53 12.31
CA ASN A 86 4.48 5.41 13.04
C ASN A 86 5.36 4.28 12.50
N TYR A 87 6.58 4.20 13.02
CA TYR A 87 7.56 3.18 12.63
C TYR A 87 7.06 1.75 12.86
N ASP A 88 6.35 1.49 13.98
CA ASP A 88 5.96 0.13 14.37
C ASP A 88 4.91 -0.45 13.43
N ILE A 89 3.92 0.34 13.00
CA ILE A 89 2.92 -0.13 12.03
C ILE A 89 3.55 -0.33 10.65
N CYS A 90 4.48 0.54 10.23
CA CYS A 90 5.24 0.39 9.00
C CYS A 90 6.07 -0.90 9.03
N LYS A 91 6.80 -1.14 10.12
CA LYS A 91 7.58 -2.36 10.30
C LYS A 91 6.68 -3.60 10.30
N LYS A 92 5.57 -3.56 11.04
CA LYS A 92 4.61 -4.66 11.09
C LYS A 92 4.06 -5.01 9.70
N ALA A 93 3.72 -4.02 8.88
CA ALA A 93 3.26 -4.25 7.52
C ALA A 93 4.33 -4.97 6.67
N LEU A 94 5.57 -4.52 6.75
CA LEU A 94 6.70 -5.14 6.04
C LEU A 94 6.97 -6.56 6.53
N ASP A 95 6.92 -6.82 7.85
CA ASP A 95 7.09 -8.16 8.43
C ASP A 95 6.03 -9.15 7.93
N ILE A 96 4.81 -8.68 7.67
CA ILE A 96 3.69 -9.48 7.16
C ILE A 96 3.84 -9.79 5.67
N GLY A 97 4.48 -8.90 4.89
CA GLY A 97 4.70 -9.09 3.45
C GLY A 97 4.18 -7.96 2.56
N PHE A 98 3.75 -6.83 3.13
CA PHE A 98 3.46 -5.65 2.32
C PHE A 98 4.70 -5.20 1.55
N THR A 99 4.55 -4.97 0.26
CA THR A 99 5.65 -4.59 -0.63
C THR A 99 5.73 -3.09 -0.87
N SER A 100 4.77 -2.35 -0.32
CA SER A 100 4.68 -0.89 -0.40
C SER A 100 4.03 -0.35 0.86
N ILE A 101 4.58 0.75 1.38
CA ILE A 101 4.04 1.43 2.55
C ILE A 101 4.09 2.94 2.36
N MET A 102 3.09 3.65 2.90
CA MET A 102 3.11 5.09 3.08
C MET A 102 3.29 5.41 4.56
N TYR A 103 4.26 6.27 4.87
CA TYR A 103 4.43 6.85 6.18
C TYR A 103 3.82 8.25 6.22
N ASP A 104 2.88 8.46 7.14
CA ASP A 104 2.20 9.74 7.34
C ASP A 104 2.79 10.48 8.55
N GLY A 105 3.78 11.33 8.28
CA GLY A 105 4.37 12.27 9.23
C GLY A 105 3.80 13.68 9.15
N SER A 106 2.67 13.89 8.47
CA SER A 106 2.10 15.20 8.15
C SER A 106 1.80 16.09 9.37
N LYS A 107 1.53 15.45 10.53
CA LYS A 107 1.26 16.14 11.81
C LYS A 107 2.52 16.58 12.55
N LEU A 108 3.69 16.13 12.12
CA LEU A 108 4.98 16.46 12.73
C LEU A 108 5.57 17.74 12.13
N SER A 109 6.54 18.34 12.84
CA SER A 109 7.37 19.35 12.21
C SER A 109 8.14 18.78 11.03
N PHE A 110 8.49 19.61 10.05
CA PHE A 110 9.26 19.17 8.87
C PHE A 110 10.51 18.37 9.24
N LYS A 111 11.27 18.84 10.26
CA LYS A 111 12.49 18.19 10.71
C LYS A 111 12.23 16.81 11.32
N GLU A 112 11.19 16.69 12.13
CA GLU A 112 10.81 15.41 12.75
C GLU A 112 10.27 14.44 11.69
N ASN A 113 9.39 14.91 10.78
CA ASN A 113 8.89 14.12 9.66
C ASN A 113 10.06 13.58 8.82
N LEU A 114 10.97 14.44 8.41
CA LEU A 114 12.15 14.04 7.64
C LEU A 114 12.97 12.96 8.37
N ASN A 115 13.26 13.17 9.67
CA ASN A 115 14.03 12.21 10.45
C ASN A 115 13.35 10.85 10.58
N GLN A 116 12.02 10.81 10.77
CA GLN A 116 11.27 9.56 10.84
C GLN A 116 11.19 8.89 9.45
N SER A 117 10.92 9.67 8.41
CA SER A 117 10.90 9.16 7.03
C SER A 117 12.22 8.51 6.63
N LEU A 118 13.36 9.09 7.01
CA LEU A 118 14.67 8.49 6.74
C LEU A 118 14.86 7.15 7.45
N LYS A 119 14.44 7.03 8.73
CA LYS A 119 14.50 5.75 9.44
C LYS A 119 13.63 4.67 8.80
N ILE A 120 12.44 5.05 8.35
CA ILE A 120 11.52 4.13 7.68
C ILE A 120 12.04 3.78 6.27
N TYR A 121 12.68 4.73 5.58
CA TYR A 121 13.36 4.45 4.32
C TYR A 121 14.46 3.40 4.48
N GLU A 122 15.34 3.53 5.50
CA GLU A 122 16.35 2.51 5.79
C GLU A 122 15.73 1.14 6.11
N LEU A 123 14.56 1.15 6.74
CA LEU A 123 13.80 -0.08 7.01
C LEU A 123 13.30 -0.69 5.70
N THR A 124 12.66 0.07 4.80
CA THR A 124 12.13 -0.47 3.54
C THR A 124 13.20 -1.07 2.65
N GLN A 125 14.43 -0.55 2.71
CA GLN A 125 15.56 -1.14 1.95
C GLN A 125 15.86 -2.59 2.36
N LYS A 126 15.67 -2.94 3.64
CA LYS A 126 15.89 -4.31 4.15
C LYS A 126 14.86 -5.30 3.64
N TYR A 127 13.67 -4.81 3.26
CA TYR A 127 12.56 -5.62 2.76
C TYR A 127 12.39 -5.52 1.24
N ASN A 128 13.25 -4.75 0.55
CA ASN A 128 13.11 -4.44 -0.87
C ASN A 128 11.71 -3.89 -1.21
N ALA A 129 11.17 -3.04 -0.31
CA ALA A 129 9.85 -2.44 -0.42
C ALA A 129 9.93 -0.96 -0.80
N CYS A 130 8.83 -0.43 -1.34
CA CYS A 130 8.70 0.99 -1.65
C CYS A 130 8.20 1.78 -0.45
N LEU A 131 8.70 3.01 -0.32
CA LEU A 131 8.22 4.01 0.64
C LEU A 131 7.57 5.17 -0.09
N GLU A 132 6.37 5.53 0.35
CA GLU A 132 5.71 6.81 0.11
C GLU A 132 5.75 7.64 1.39
N VAL A 133 5.85 8.96 1.29
CA VAL A 133 5.85 9.87 2.45
C VAL A 133 4.94 11.06 2.19
N GLU A 134 4.29 11.55 3.25
CA GLU A 134 3.44 12.74 3.18
C GLU A 134 4.16 13.95 3.77
N LEU A 135 4.13 15.06 3.03
CA LEU A 135 4.66 16.35 3.44
C LEU A 135 3.55 17.36 3.55
N GLY A 136 3.39 17.92 4.75
CA GLY A 136 2.34 18.91 5.02
C GLY A 136 1.01 18.26 5.42
N PHE A 137 0.11 19.08 5.96
CA PHE A 137 -1.19 18.65 6.45
C PHE A 137 -2.28 18.99 5.42
N LEU A 138 -2.98 17.98 4.93
CA LEU A 138 -4.19 18.16 4.15
C LEU A 138 -5.35 18.40 5.12
N ALA A 139 -5.81 19.66 5.24
CA ALA A 139 -7.02 19.97 5.97
C ALA A 139 -8.21 19.41 5.17
N ILE A 140 -8.88 18.40 5.70
CA ILE A 140 -10.20 18.01 5.20
C ILE A 140 -11.16 19.06 5.72
N MET A 141 -11.61 19.98 4.84
CA MET A 141 -12.76 20.82 5.15
C MET A 141 -14.00 19.93 5.09
N ILE A 142 -14.58 19.70 6.28
CA ILE A 142 -15.87 19.05 6.44
C ILE A 142 -16.95 20.09 6.25
#